data_70d58e404a0761c5bbd71d06bfdf51e7
#
_entry.id   70d58e404a0761c5bbd71d06bfdf51e7
#
_cell.length_a   1.000
_cell.length_b   1.000
_cell.length_c   1.000
_cell.angle_alpha   90.00
_cell.angle_beta   90.00
_cell.angle_gamma   90.00
#
_symmetry.space_group_name_H-M   'P 1'
#
loop_
_entity.id
_entity.type
_entity.pdbx_description
1 polymer ?
#
loop_
_entity_poly.entity_id
_entity_poly.type
_entity_poly.pdbx_seq_one_letter_code
_entity_poly.pdbx_strand_id
1 'polypeptide(L)'
;MSAPTALLYRREARALAVTFADGAHFELPAEYLRVESPSAEVQGHGPGQKVIVAGRRHVGIMRIEPVGHYAVRIVFDDLHDSGIYPWALLRAMGDEQEARWAAYEAALSARGLSRNT
;
A
#
# COMPACT_ATOMS: atom_id res chain seq x y z
N MET A 1 -0.30 -14.22 -11.82
CA MET A 1 -1.53 -13.85 -11.10
C MET A 1 -2.40 -13.00 -12.01
N SER A 2 -3.66 -13.33 -12.09
CA SER A 2 -4.61 -12.57 -12.91
C SER A 2 -4.90 -11.20 -12.31
N ALA A 3 -5.23 -10.24 -13.17
CA ALA A 3 -5.63 -8.93 -12.75
C ALA A 3 -6.89 -8.97 -11.87
N PRO A 4 -7.06 -8.02 -10.96
CA PRO A 4 -8.33 -7.87 -10.26
C PRO A 4 -9.46 -7.59 -11.25
N THR A 5 -10.66 -8.00 -10.90
CA THR A 5 -11.85 -7.70 -11.69
C THR A 5 -12.36 -6.30 -11.42
N ALA A 6 -12.00 -5.70 -10.27
CA ALA A 6 -12.38 -4.34 -9.93
C ALA A 6 -11.35 -3.70 -9.02
N LEU A 7 -11.08 -2.43 -9.28
CA LEU A 7 -10.30 -1.54 -8.41
C LEU A 7 -11.13 -0.27 -8.23
N LEU A 8 -11.46 0.08 -6.99
CA LEU A 8 -12.24 1.28 -6.71
C LEU A 8 -11.64 2.01 -5.51
N TYR A 9 -11.20 3.25 -5.73
CA TYR A 9 -10.76 4.08 -4.62
C TYR A 9 -11.95 4.76 -3.96
N ARG A 10 -12.13 4.49 -2.67
CA ARG A 10 -13.18 5.12 -1.85
C ARG A 10 -12.58 6.33 -1.15
N ARG A 11 -12.85 7.53 -1.67
CA ARG A 11 -12.21 8.76 -1.17
C ARG A 11 -12.51 9.05 0.29
N GLU A 12 -13.75 8.88 0.71
CA GLU A 12 -14.15 9.19 2.09
C GLU A 12 -13.50 8.25 3.09
N ALA A 13 -13.39 6.97 2.73
CA ALA A 13 -12.75 5.97 3.57
C ALA A 13 -11.22 5.96 3.41
N ARG A 14 -10.69 6.63 2.39
CA ARG A 14 -9.28 6.59 1.99
C ARG A 14 -8.80 5.15 1.88
N ALA A 15 -9.57 4.33 1.16
CA ALA A 15 -9.27 2.91 1.00
C ALA A 15 -9.48 2.47 -0.45
N LEU A 16 -8.60 1.59 -0.92
CA LEU A 16 -8.72 0.97 -2.24
C LEU A 16 -9.42 -0.37 -2.10
N ALA A 17 -10.60 -0.49 -2.72
CA ALA A 17 -11.32 -1.74 -2.78
C ALA A 17 -10.78 -2.55 -3.96
N VAL A 18 -10.35 -3.78 -3.71
CA VAL A 18 -9.77 -4.68 -4.71
C VAL A 18 -10.56 -5.97 -4.72
N THR A 19 -11.07 -6.36 -5.88
CA THR A 19 -11.82 -7.62 -6.03
C THR A 19 -11.14 -8.48 -7.07
N PHE A 20 -10.97 -9.77 -6.78
CA PHE A 20 -10.36 -10.74 -7.67
C PHE A 20 -11.40 -11.70 -8.22
N ALA A 21 -11.07 -12.39 -9.33
CA ALA A 21 -12.01 -13.28 -10.03
C ALA A 21 -12.47 -14.45 -9.17
N ASP A 22 -11.68 -14.88 -8.19
CA ASP A 22 -12.06 -15.97 -7.27
C ASP A 22 -13.00 -15.51 -6.15
N GLY A 23 -13.45 -14.25 -6.18
CA GLY A 23 -14.33 -13.69 -5.19
C GLY A 23 -13.64 -13.04 -4.00
N ALA A 24 -12.32 -13.13 -3.89
CA ALA A 24 -11.59 -12.45 -2.82
C ALA A 24 -11.75 -10.94 -2.97
N HIS A 25 -12.04 -10.27 -1.87
CA HIS A 25 -12.26 -8.84 -1.84
C HIS A 25 -11.53 -8.23 -0.64
N PHE A 26 -10.83 -7.11 -0.87
CA PHE A 26 -10.06 -6.44 0.18
C PHE A 26 -10.32 -4.94 0.14
N GLU A 27 -10.36 -4.32 1.33
CA GLU A 27 -10.35 -2.86 1.47
C GLU A 27 -8.98 -2.50 2.02
N LEU A 28 -8.11 -1.93 1.17
CA LEU A 28 -6.73 -1.61 1.55
C LEU A 28 -6.61 -0.11 1.84
N PRO A 29 -6.39 0.29 3.10
CA PRO A 29 -6.23 1.71 3.43
C PRO A 29 -5.07 2.34 2.65
N ALA A 30 -5.25 3.59 2.24
CA ALA A 30 -4.19 4.33 1.53
C ALA A 30 -2.93 4.41 2.39
N GLU A 31 -3.07 4.61 3.69
CA GLU A 31 -1.93 4.62 4.61
C GLU A 31 -1.14 3.30 4.55
N TYR A 32 -1.85 2.18 4.57
CA TYR A 32 -1.22 0.86 4.48
C TYR A 32 -0.46 0.68 3.16
N LEU A 33 -1.11 1.04 2.04
CA LEU A 33 -0.46 0.99 0.72
C LEU A 33 0.76 1.90 0.67
N ARG A 34 0.69 3.06 1.30
CA ARG A 34 1.79 4.04 1.32
C ARG A 34 3.00 3.56 2.11
N VAL A 35 2.78 3.05 3.33
CA VAL A 35 3.88 2.65 4.21
C VAL A 35 4.51 1.34 3.78
N GLU A 36 3.79 0.51 3.03
CA GLU A 36 4.27 -0.75 2.48
C GLU A 36 4.61 -0.65 0.98
N SER A 37 4.78 0.57 0.47
CA SER A 37 5.08 0.79 -0.95
C SER A 37 6.27 -0.05 -1.41
N PRO A 38 6.18 -0.69 -2.59
CA PRO A 38 7.29 -1.47 -3.15
C PRO A 38 8.41 -0.62 -3.72
N SER A 39 8.27 0.71 -3.71
CA SER A 39 9.29 1.63 -4.18
C SER A 39 10.60 1.47 -3.39
N ALA A 40 11.74 1.62 -4.08
CA ALA A 40 13.04 1.63 -3.43
C ALA A 40 13.16 2.73 -2.37
N GLU A 41 12.41 3.82 -2.50
CA GLU A 41 12.36 4.88 -1.49
C GLU A 41 11.91 4.36 -0.12
N VAL A 42 11.08 3.31 -0.10
CA VAL A 42 10.58 2.69 1.12
C VAL A 42 11.36 1.40 1.43
N GLN A 43 11.53 0.52 0.44
CA GLN A 43 12.12 -0.80 0.66
C GLN A 43 13.64 -0.78 0.75
N GLY A 44 14.30 0.25 0.22
CA GLY A 44 15.75 0.31 0.14
C GLY A 44 16.28 -0.60 -0.95
N HIS A 45 17.59 -0.82 -0.95
CA HIS A 45 18.28 -1.63 -1.97
C HIS A 45 18.78 -2.97 -1.44
N GLY A 46 18.40 -3.36 -0.22
CA GLY A 46 18.81 -4.63 0.36
C GLY A 46 18.19 -4.86 1.73
N PRO A 47 18.44 -6.06 2.32
CA PRO A 47 17.90 -6.39 3.64
C PRO A 47 18.30 -5.35 4.69
N GLY A 48 17.37 -5.02 5.57
CA GLY A 48 17.61 -4.07 6.65
C GLY A 48 17.59 -2.61 6.25
N GLN A 49 17.33 -2.29 4.98
CA GLN A 49 17.30 -0.92 4.49
C GLN A 49 15.89 -0.34 4.35
N LYS A 50 14.88 -1.10 4.73
CA LYS A 50 13.49 -0.63 4.67
C LYS A 50 13.30 0.59 5.56
N VAL A 51 12.70 1.65 5.00
CA VAL A 51 12.37 2.87 5.73
C VAL A 51 11.01 2.70 6.39
N ILE A 52 10.93 3.03 7.67
CA ILE A 52 9.65 3.04 8.38
C ILE A 52 9.05 4.43 8.22
N VAL A 53 8.01 4.52 7.40
CA VAL A 53 7.37 5.78 7.01
C VAL A 53 6.37 6.19 8.08
N ALA A 54 6.63 7.29 8.77
CA ALA A 54 5.76 7.82 9.82
C ALA A 54 4.86 8.94 9.29
N GLY A 55 3.87 9.34 10.07
CA GLY A 55 3.10 10.55 9.81
C GLY A 55 2.18 10.49 8.59
N ARG A 56 1.66 9.31 8.24
CA ARG A 56 0.87 9.13 7.02
C ARG A 56 -0.60 8.78 7.30
N ARG A 57 -1.08 9.02 8.52
CA ARG A 57 -2.46 8.67 8.92
C ARG A 57 -3.51 9.21 7.94
N HIS A 58 -3.30 10.39 7.39
CA HIS A 58 -4.29 11.08 6.55
C HIS A 58 -3.95 11.07 5.06
N VAL A 59 -2.97 10.26 4.64
CA VAL A 59 -2.60 10.19 3.22
C VAL A 59 -3.77 9.64 2.40
N GLY A 60 -3.96 10.20 1.21
CA GLY A 60 -4.95 9.72 0.25
C GLY A 60 -4.30 9.38 -1.07
N ILE A 61 -5.08 8.83 -1.98
CA ILE A 61 -4.64 8.48 -3.33
C ILE A 61 -5.19 9.52 -4.31
N MET A 62 -4.29 10.12 -5.09
CA MET A 62 -4.67 11.08 -6.14
C MET A 62 -5.03 10.38 -7.44
N ARG A 63 -4.25 9.38 -7.84
CA ARG A 63 -4.45 8.65 -9.10
C ARG A 63 -3.94 7.23 -8.98
N ILE A 64 -4.55 6.35 -9.78
CA ILE A 64 -4.08 4.99 -9.99
C ILE A 64 -3.89 4.83 -11.48
N GLU A 65 -2.67 4.49 -11.92
CA GLU A 65 -2.30 4.42 -13.32
C GLU A 65 -1.91 3.01 -13.70
N PRO A 66 -2.50 2.44 -14.76
CA PRO A 66 -2.10 1.10 -15.20
C PRO A 66 -0.65 1.07 -15.66
N VAL A 67 0.05 -0.02 -15.35
CA VAL A 67 1.40 -0.29 -15.85
C VAL A 67 1.33 -1.60 -16.61
N GLY A 68 1.30 -1.53 -17.94
CA GLY A 68 1.02 -2.69 -18.78
C GLY A 68 -0.27 -3.37 -18.34
N HIS A 69 -0.27 -4.71 -18.32
CA HIS A 69 -1.40 -5.53 -17.86
C HIS A 69 -1.09 -6.23 -16.54
N TYR A 70 -0.01 -5.83 -15.85
CA TYR A 70 0.51 -6.61 -14.72
C TYR A 70 0.56 -5.85 -13.40
N ALA A 71 0.30 -4.53 -13.41
CA ALA A 71 0.49 -3.71 -12.21
C ALA A 71 -0.27 -2.39 -12.31
N VAL A 72 -0.32 -1.67 -11.20
CA VAL A 72 -0.73 -0.25 -11.16
C VAL A 72 0.33 0.55 -10.43
N ARG A 73 0.51 1.79 -10.88
CA ARG A 73 1.28 2.79 -10.13
C ARG A 73 0.28 3.60 -9.31
N ILE A 74 0.56 3.77 -8.03
CA ILE A 74 -0.30 4.56 -7.15
C ILE A 74 0.38 5.90 -6.89
N VAL A 75 -0.35 6.99 -7.16
CA VAL A 75 0.12 8.35 -6.90
C VAL A 75 -0.61 8.85 -5.67
N PHE A 76 0.14 9.06 -4.59
CA PHE A 76 -0.40 9.51 -3.31
C PHE A 76 -0.42 11.03 -3.22
N ASP A 77 -1.24 11.58 -2.34
CA ASP A 77 -1.36 13.03 -2.17
C ASP A 77 -0.19 13.66 -1.41
N ASP A 78 0.71 12.85 -0.85
CA ASP A 78 1.99 13.32 -0.31
C ASP A 78 3.08 13.37 -1.40
N LEU A 79 2.70 13.18 -2.66
CA LEU A 79 3.53 13.20 -3.86
C LEU A 79 4.44 11.97 -4.04
N HIS A 80 4.30 10.94 -3.20
CA HIS A 80 4.98 9.66 -3.44
C HIS A 80 4.29 8.96 -4.62
N ASP A 81 5.04 8.69 -5.69
CA ASP A 81 4.47 8.17 -6.93
C ASP A 81 5.32 7.07 -7.58
N SER A 82 6.35 6.60 -6.89
CA SER A 82 7.29 5.63 -7.47
C SER A 82 6.93 4.17 -7.17
N GLY A 83 5.83 3.91 -6.45
CA GLY A 83 5.42 2.56 -6.12
C GLY A 83 4.60 1.93 -7.24
N ILE A 84 5.10 0.81 -7.78
CA ILE A 84 4.40 -0.01 -8.77
C ILE A 84 3.96 -1.28 -8.08
N TYR A 85 2.65 -1.53 -8.05
CA TYR A 85 2.03 -2.62 -7.31
C TYR A 85 1.56 -3.72 -8.29
N PRO A 86 2.35 -4.80 -8.45
CA PRO A 86 1.88 -5.95 -9.23
C PRO A 86 0.66 -6.60 -8.58
N TRP A 87 -0.14 -7.32 -9.37
CA TRP A 87 -1.35 -7.95 -8.84
C TRP A 87 -1.05 -8.93 -7.70
N ALA A 88 0.05 -9.67 -7.82
CA ALA A 88 0.47 -10.59 -6.75
C ALA A 88 0.75 -9.87 -5.43
N LEU A 89 1.34 -8.67 -5.49
CA LEU A 89 1.59 -7.88 -4.30
C LEU A 89 0.29 -7.39 -3.67
N LEU A 90 -0.64 -6.87 -4.47
CA LEU A 90 -1.94 -6.44 -3.95
C LEU A 90 -2.68 -7.60 -3.28
N ARG A 91 -2.60 -8.80 -3.87
CA ARG A 91 -3.19 -10.00 -3.28
C ARG A 91 -2.52 -10.35 -1.95
N ALA A 92 -1.19 -10.36 -1.91
CA ALA A 92 -0.43 -10.64 -0.70
C ALA A 92 -0.74 -9.62 0.40
N MET A 93 -0.82 -8.34 0.03
CA MET A 93 -1.16 -7.28 0.99
C MET A 93 -2.56 -7.47 1.56
N GLY A 94 -3.51 -7.91 0.74
CA GLY A 94 -4.85 -8.22 1.21
C GLY A 94 -4.85 -9.40 2.18
N ASP A 95 -4.21 -10.50 1.79
CA ASP A 95 -4.17 -11.73 2.59
C ASP A 95 -3.40 -11.54 3.90
N GLU A 96 -2.38 -10.68 3.90
CA GLU A 96 -1.46 -10.48 5.03
C GLU A 96 -1.68 -9.15 5.76
N GLN A 97 -2.80 -8.49 5.51
CA GLN A 97 -3.04 -7.13 6.01
C GLN A 97 -2.89 -7.01 7.52
N GLU A 98 -3.49 -7.92 8.27
CA GLU A 98 -3.45 -7.89 9.73
C GLU A 98 -2.02 -8.02 10.25
N ALA A 99 -1.28 -9.01 9.74
CA ALA A 99 0.09 -9.25 10.17
C ALA A 99 1.04 -8.12 9.77
N ARG A 100 0.92 -7.62 8.54
CA ARG A 100 1.76 -6.53 8.06
C ARG A 100 1.49 -5.23 8.82
N TRP A 101 0.22 -4.95 9.11
CA TRP A 101 -0.14 -3.75 9.87
C TRP A 101 0.39 -3.82 11.30
N ALA A 102 0.25 -4.97 11.97
CA ALA A 102 0.78 -5.16 13.31
C ALA A 102 2.30 -4.97 13.35
N ALA A 103 3.00 -5.50 12.35
CA ALA A 103 4.46 -5.34 12.25
C ALA A 103 4.83 -3.86 12.05
N TYR A 104 4.07 -3.12 11.24
CA TYR A 104 4.28 -1.70 11.04
C TYR A 104 4.11 -0.90 12.33
N GLU A 105 3.01 -1.16 13.05
CA GLU A 105 2.76 -0.48 14.33
C GLU A 105 3.85 -0.77 15.36
N ALA A 106 4.31 -2.02 15.41
CA ALA A 106 5.42 -2.40 16.31
C ALA A 106 6.72 -1.67 15.93
N ALA A 107 6.99 -1.53 14.62
CA ALA A 107 8.18 -0.83 14.15
C ALA A 107 8.13 0.67 14.48
N LEU A 108 6.97 1.31 14.36
CA LEU A 108 6.78 2.71 14.78
C LEU A 108 7.08 2.86 16.26
N SER A 109 6.47 2.01 17.09
CA SER A 109 6.64 2.07 18.54
C SER A 109 8.09 1.88 18.94
N ALA A 110 8.78 0.92 18.33
CA ALA A 110 10.19 0.65 18.62
C ALA A 110 11.11 1.83 18.32
N ARG A 111 10.69 2.73 17.42
CA ARG A 111 11.47 3.90 17.01
C ARG A 111 10.96 5.21 17.61
N GLY A 112 9.94 5.14 18.46
CA GLY A 112 9.33 6.35 19.02
C GLY A 112 8.64 7.21 17.97
N LEU A 113 8.20 6.62 16.88
CA LEU A 113 7.51 7.32 15.80
C LEU A 113 5.99 7.13 15.93
N SER A 114 5.23 7.94 15.19
CA SER A 114 3.78 7.94 15.25
C SER A 114 3.19 8.06 13.84
N ARG A 115 1.97 7.56 13.66
CA ARG A 115 1.20 7.77 12.43
C ARG A 115 0.80 9.23 12.25
N ASN A 116 0.84 10.02 13.30
CA ASN A 116 0.40 11.43 13.30
C ASN A 116 1.52 12.42 13.03
N THR A 117 2.75 11.98 13.00
CA THR A 117 3.90 12.90 12.87
C THR A 117 4.87 12.44 11.79
#